data_fafb08de85e3901d6015da7d4284c890
#
_entry.id   fafb08de85e3901d6015da7d4284c890
#
_cell.length_a   1.000
_cell.length_b   1.000
_cell.length_c   1.000
_cell.angle_alpha   90.00
_cell.angle_beta   90.00
_cell.angle_gamma   90.00
#
_symmetry.space_group_name_H-M   'P 1'
#
loop_
_entity.id
_entity.type
_entity.pdbx_description
1 polymer ?
#
loop_
_entity_poly.entity_id
_entity_poly.type
_entity_poly.pdbx_seq_one_letter_code
_entity_poly.pdbx_strand_id
1 'polypeptide(L)'
;TTPKNESRTKKIIDKFSFDPLFIRILPLIEKRELSEDIINELSSGQKIVLLSLLNLIIKVFEKTLVIIDEPELFLHPPLLKAYIRGVEEIVEEGNGICLLATHSAIVLQEVPNTNIRKLKYDFESHEGSIVKLSSKTYGESISFINDTIFGTDLRNTGFYKVLQDKIG
;
A
#
# COMPACT_ATOMS: atom_id res chain seq x y z
N THR A 1 25.25 -12.93 3.97
CA THR A 1 23.77 -13.01 4.11
C THR A 1 23.47 -14.11 5.09
N THR A 2 22.82 -13.77 6.21
CA THR A 2 22.44 -14.77 7.22
C THR A 2 21.26 -15.61 6.70
N PRO A 3 21.11 -16.88 7.12
CA PRO A 3 19.99 -17.77 6.73
C PRO A 3 18.60 -17.17 6.96
N LYS A 4 18.50 -16.22 7.89
CA LYS A 4 17.28 -15.45 8.17
C LYS A 4 16.82 -14.57 7.00
N ASN A 5 17.75 -13.98 6.27
CA ASN A 5 17.41 -13.10 5.12
C ASN A 5 16.93 -13.90 3.91
N GLU A 6 17.43 -15.11 3.69
CA GLU A 6 16.98 -15.99 2.60
C GLU A 6 15.53 -16.45 2.82
N SER A 7 15.18 -16.82 4.05
CA SER A 7 13.79 -17.17 4.41
C SER A 7 12.84 -15.99 4.26
N ARG A 8 13.28 -14.77 4.62
CA ARG A 8 12.53 -13.53 4.48
C ARG A 8 12.24 -13.18 3.01
N THR A 9 13.27 -13.22 2.19
CA THR A 9 13.16 -12.94 0.77
C THR A 9 12.17 -13.91 0.11
N LYS A 10 12.23 -15.20 0.45
CA LYS A 10 11.33 -16.22 -0.10
C LYS A 10 9.86 -15.96 0.25
N LYS A 11 9.52 -15.62 1.48
CA LYS A 11 8.14 -15.31 1.89
C LYS A 11 7.58 -14.08 1.17
N ILE A 12 8.42 -13.06 0.95
CA ILE A 12 8.04 -11.86 0.19
C ILE A 12 7.80 -12.22 -1.27
N ILE A 13 8.67 -13.05 -1.85
CA ILE A 13 8.55 -13.59 -3.21
C ILE A 13 7.19 -14.25 -3.43
N ASP A 14 6.77 -15.12 -2.53
CA ASP A 14 5.51 -15.85 -2.66
C ASP A 14 4.29 -14.91 -2.71
N LYS A 15 4.36 -13.75 -2.05
CA LYS A 15 3.30 -12.73 -2.06
C LYS A 15 3.24 -11.90 -3.35
N PHE A 16 4.33 -11.82 -4.08
CA PHE A 16 4.37 -11.16 -5.40
C PHE A 16 4.11 -12.11 -6.58
N SER A 17 3.75 -13.37 -6.32
CA SER A 17 3.48 -14.39 -7.34
C SER A 17 2.29 -14.07 -8.28
N PHE A 18 1.55 -13.00 -8.05
CA PHE A 18 0.48 -12.53 -8.95
C PHE A 18 1.01 -11.68 -10.13
N ASP A 19 2.21 -11.11 -10.05
CA ASP A 19 2.83 -10.38 -11.17
C ASP A 19 3.86 -11.28 -11.86
N PRO A 20 3.62 -11.67 -13.14
CA PRO A 20 4.49 -12.59 -13.87
C PRO A 20 5.96 -12.14 -13.92
N LEU A 21 6.18 -10.83 -13.84
CA LEU A 21 7.51 -10.26 -13.89
C LEU A 21 8.27 -10.45 -12.57
N PHE A 22 7.57 -10.29 -11.44
CA PHE A 22 8.14 -10.58 -10.13
C PHE A 22 8.47 -12.05 -9.95
N ILE A 23 7.62 -12.98 -10.44
CA ILE A 23 7.92 -14.43 -10.46
C ILE A 23 9.26 -14.69 -11.16
N ARG A 24 9.53 -13.97 -12.25
CA ARG A 24 10.78 -14.14 -13.03
C ARG A 24 12.00 -13.54 -12.34
N ILE A 25 11.85 -12.40 -11.68
CA ILE A 25 12.96 -11.60 -11.14
C ILE A 25 13.40 -12.06 -9.76
N LEU A 26 12.46 -12.42 -8.91
CA LEU A 26 12.77 -12.73 -7.52
C LEU A 26 13.72 -13.92 -7.34
N PRO A 27 13.63 -15.03 -8.12
CA PRO A 27 14.64 -16.09 -8.08
C PRO A 27 16.04 -15.62 -8.51
N LEU A 28 16.11 -14.62 -9.40
CA LEU A 28 17.41 -14.06 -9.86
C LEU A 28 18.04 -13.18 -8.78
N ILE A 29 17.22 -12.47 -7.98
CA ILE A 29 17.70 -11.74 -6.81
C ILE A 29 18.29 -12.71 -5.78
N GLU A 30 17.62 -13.83 -5.50
CA GLU A 30 18.11 -14.84 -4.57
C GLU A 30 19.47 -15.39 -5.02
N LYS A 31 19.63 -15.68 -6.32
CA LYS A 31 20.85 -16.20 -6.90
C LYS A 31 21.93 -15.13 -7.15
N ARG A 32 21.62 -13.85 -6.93
CA ARG A 32 22.47 -12.70 -7.29
C ARG A 32 22.79 -12.63 -8.79
N GLU A 33 21.88 -13.09 -9.62
CA GLU A 33 21.99 -13.11 -11.09
C GLU A 33 21.19 -11.98 -11.75
N LEU A 34 20.77 -10.98 -10.98
CA LEU A 34 20.00 -9.85 -11.49
C LEU A 34 20.91 -8.94 -12.33
N SER A 35 20.67 -8.93 -13.64
CA SER A 35 21.41 -8.07 -14.59
C SER A 35 20.71 -6.73 -14.79
N GLU A 36 21.45 -5.72 -15.28
CA GLU A 36 20.90 -4.42 -15.66
C GLU A 36 19.81 -4.53 -16.73
N ASP A 37 19.96 -5.46 -17.67
CA ASP A 37 18.96 -5.68 -18.73
C ASP A 37 17.61 -6.07 -18.16
N ILE A 38 17.59 -6.97 -17.18
CA ILE A 38 16.37 -7.41 -16.51
C ILE A 38 15.72 -6.25 -15.73
N ILE A 39 16.52 -5.43 -15.05
CA ILE A 39 16.02 -4.24 -14.35
C ILE A 39 15.41 -3.25 -15.35
N ASN A 40 15.99 -3.12 -16.53
CA ASN A 40 15.50 -2.19 -17.55
C ASN A 40 14.15 -2.60 -18.16
N GLU A 41 13.80 -3.89 -18.15
CA GLU A 41 12.50 -4.41 -18.57
C GLU A 41 11.36 -4.04 -17.59
N LEU A 42 11.68 -3.67 -16.35
CA LEU A 42 10.69 -3.29 -15.34
C LEU A 42 10.02 -1.95 -15.65
N SER A 43 8.70 -1.88 -15.44
CA SER A 43 8.00 -0.59 -15.39
C SER A 43 8.50 0.27 -14.23
N SER A 44 8.25 1.58 -14.30
CA SER A 44 8.64 2.50 -13.23
C SER A 44 8.06 2.11 -11.87
N GLY A 45 6.77 1.73 -11.81
CA GLY A 45 6.12 1.27 -10.59
C GLY A 45 6.74 -0.01 -10.03
N GLN A 46 7.07 -0.97 -10.89
CA GLN A 46 7.74 -2.21 -10.49
C GLN A 46 9.15 -1.94 -9.94
N LYS A 47 9.90 -1.02 -10.56
CA LYS A 47 11.22 -0.59 -10.05
C LYS A 47 11.09 0.04 -8.66
N ILE A 48 10.11 0.91 -8.46
CA ILE A 48 9.85 1.58 -7.18
C ILE A 48 9.56 0.53 -6.10
N VAL A 49 8.63 -0.40 -6.35
CA VAL A 49 8.27 -1.46 -5.39
C VAL A 49 9.49 -2.32 -5.07
N LEU A 50 10.20 -2.80 -6.09
CA LEU A 50 11.38 -3.64 -5.90
C LEU A 50 12.43 -2.96 -5.05
N LEU A 51 12.82 -1.73 -5.41
CA LEU A 51 13.84 -0.98 -4.67
C LEU A 51 13.40 -0.63 -3.25
N SER A 52 12.12 -0.26 -3.07
CA SER A 52 11.58 0.06 -1.75
C SER A 52 11.58 -1.15 -0.83
N LEU A 53 11.10 -2.32 -1.30
CA LEU A 53 11.07 -3.54 -0.50
C LEU A 53 12.49 -4.07 -0.21
N LEU A 54 13.41 -4.02 -1.17
CA LEU A 54 14.81 -4.38 -0.93
C LEU A 54 15.45 -3.49 0.14
N ASN A 55 15.19 -2.17 0.09
CA ASN A 55 15.65 -1.26 1.12
C ASN A 55 15.06 -1.59 2.51
N LEU A 56 13.77 -1.92 2.57
CA LEU A 56 13.14 -2.34 3.82
C LEU A 56 13.74 -3.64 4.36
N ILE A 57 13.95 -4.65 3.51
CA ILE A 57 14.58 -5.92 3.90
C ILE A 57 15.97 -5.70 4.53
N ILE A 58 16.72 -4.75 3.97
CA ILE A 58 18.08 -4.45 4.44
C ILE A 58 18.07 -3.62 5.72
N LYS A 59 17.12 -2.69 5.88
CA LYS A 59 17.13 -1.68 6.95
C LYS A 59 16.22 -2.00 8.13
N VAL A 60 15.19 -2.83 7.94
CA VAL A 60 14.26 -3.18 9.02
C VAL A 60 14.88 -4.28 9.87
N PHE A 61 15.27 -3.90 11.07
CA PHE A 61 15.72 -4.79 12.14
C PHE A 61 14.65 -4.87 13.24
N GLU A 62 14.99 -5.50 14.37
CA GLU A 62 14.09 -5.59 15.52
C GLU A 62 13.70 -4.19 16.04
N LYS A 63 12.39 -3.99 16.27
CA LYS A 63 11.80 -2.75 16.82
C LYS A 63 12.00 -1.50 15.95
N THR A 64 12.07 -1.66 14.64
CA THR A 64 12.19 -0.54 13.70
C THR A 64 10.84 0.15 13.51
N LEU A 65 10.83 1.48 13.48
CA LEU A 65 9.69 2.28 13.01
C LEU A 65 9.89 2.58 11.53
N VAL A 66 8.93 2.17 10.72
CA VAL A 66 8.85 2.49 9.27
C VAL A 66 7.79 3.56 9.08
N ILE A 67 8.10 4.63 8.38
CA ILE A 67 7.14 5.69 8.02
C ILE A 67 7.03 5.74 6.50
N ILE A 68 5.79 5.63 5.99
CA ILE A 68 5.48 5.67 4.56
C ILE A 68 4.40 6.72 4.33
N ASP A 69 4.64 7.59 3.37
CA ASP A 69 3.71 8.66 2.99
C ASP A 69 3.25 8.45 1.55
N GLU A 70 1.93 8.38 1.34
CA GLU A 70 1.23 8.25 0.06
C GLU A 70 1.84 7.24 -0.93
N PRO A 71 1.94 5.95 -0.58
CA PRO A 71 2.56 4.94 -1.46
C PRO A 71 1.79 4.75 -2.78
N GLU A 72 0.54 5.18 -2.84
CA GLU A 72 -0.32 5.08 -4.01
C GLU A 72 0.06 6.00 -5.18
N LEU A 73 0.85 7.04 -4.97
CA LEU A 73 1.14 8.06 -5.98
C LEU A 73 1.75 7.50 -7.27
N PHE A 74 2.49 6.41 -7.19
CA PHE A 74 3.21 5.84 -8.34
C PHE A 74 2.84 4.39 -8.64
N LEU A 75 1.84 3.83 -7.92
CA LEU A 75 1.52 2.42 -7.98
C LEU A 75 0.08 2.19 -8.45
N HIS A 76 -0.10 1.40 -9.50
CA HIS A 76 -1.44 0.94 -9.87
C HIS A 76 -1.98 -0.08 -8.85
N PRO A 77 -3.31 -0.25 -8.75
CA PRO A 77 -3.97 -0.98 -7.67
C PRO A 77 -3.40 -2.35 -7.31
N PRO A 78 -3.18 -3.29 -8.24
CA PRO A 78 -2.61 -4.60 -7.91
C PRO A 78 -1.21 -4.51 -7.29
N LEU A 79 -0.37 -3.61 -7.82
CA LEU A 79 1.00 -3.44 -7.36
C LEU A 79 1.04 -2.76 -5.98
N LEU A 80 0.12 -1.80 -5.74
CA LEU A 80 -0.05 -1.15 -4.45
C LEU A 80 -0.44 -2.16 -3.36
N LYS A 81 -1.42 -3.03 -3.62
CA LYS A 81 -1.83 -4.08 -2.68
C LYS A 81 -0.67 -5.00 -2.31
N ALA A 82 0.09 -5.44 -3.30
CA ALA A 82 1.25 -6.27 -3.06
C ALA A 82 2.34 -5.55 -2.26
N TYR A 83 2.57 -4.27 -2.55
CA TYR A 83 3.51 -3.45 -1.81
C TYR A 83 3.14 -3.37 -0.33
N ILE A 84 1.87 -3.06 -0.02
CA ILE A 84 1.38 -2.99 1.37
C ILE A 84 1.58 -4.32 2.10
N ARG A 85 1.23 -5.45 1.47
CA ARG A 85 1.45 -6.78 2.05
C ARG A 85 2.93 -7.09 2.27
N GLY A 86 3.79 -6.70 1.32
CA GLY A 86 5.24 -6.87 1.46
C GLY A 86 5.81 -6.05 2.63
N VAL A 87 5.34 -4.82 2.80
CA VAL A 87 5.70 -3.95 3.94
C VAL A 87 5.25 -4.58 5.26
N GLU A 88 3.99 -5.04 5.34
CA GLU A 88 3.44 -5.70 6.52
C GLU A 88 4.30 -6.89 6.95
N GLU A 89 4.62 -7.79 6.03
CA GLU A 89 5.46 -8.97 6.30
C GLU A 89 6.85 -8.60 6.82
N ILE A 90 7.51 -7.63 6.18
CA ILE A 90 8.85 -7.20 6.58
C ILE A 90 8.85 -6.60 7.98
N VAL A 91 7.85 -5.78 8.26
CA VAL A 91 7.73 -5.07 9.56
C VAL A 91 7.35 -6.06 10.67
N GLU A 92 6.42 -6.98 10.42
CA GLU A 92 6.00 -8.00 11.37
C GLU A 92 7.16 -8.93 11.74
N GLU A 93 7.93 -9.42 10.76
CA GLU A 93 9.12 -10.24 11.02
C GLU A 93 10.19 -9.51 11.83
N GLY A 94 10.30 -8.17 11.66
CA GLY A 94 11.18 -7.32 12.44
C GLY A 94 10.64 -6.93 13.82
N ASN A 95 9.44 -7.42 14.22
CA ASN A 95 8.74 -6.93 15.40
C ASN A 95 8.73 -5.40 15.46
N GLY A 96 8.55 -4.78 14.29
CA GLY A 96 8.55 -3.35 14.07
C GLY A 96 7.15 -2.75 14.06
N ILE A 97 7.08 -1.48 13.75
CA ILE A 97 5.82 -0.74 13.57
C ILE A 97 5.90 0.01 12.24
N CYS A 98 4.83 -0.03 11.45
CA CYS A 98 4.67 0.82 10.28
C CYS A 98 3.60 1.89 10.53
N LEU A 99 3.96 3.15 10.31
CA LEU A 99 3.03 4.27 10.23
C LEU A 99 2.91 4.66 8.76
N LEU A 100 1.70 4.50 8.21
CA LEU A 100 1.44 4.76 6.80
C LEU A 100 0.36 5.85 6.69
N ALA A 101 0.67 6.94 6.00
CA ALA A 101 -0.30 7.97 5.62
C ALA A 101 -0.78 7.72 4.19
N THR A 102 -2.09 7.80 3.96
CA THR A 102 -2.70 7.52 2.66
C THR A 102 -4.08 8.16 2.54
N HIS A 103 -4.47 8.47 1.31
CA HIS A 103 -5.84 8.82 0.94
C HIS A 103 -6.48 7.76 0.02
N SER A 104 -5.88 6.58 -0.10
CA SER A 104 -6.33 5.50 -0.99
C SER A 104 -7.27 4.51 -0.32
N ALA A 105 -8.47 4.36 -0.85
CA ALA A 105 -9.41 3.32 -0.43
C ALA A 105 -8.83 1.90 -0.66
N ILE A 106 -7.93 1.74 -1.62
CA ILE A 106 -7.26 0.47 -1.92
C ILE A 106 -6.35 0.05 -0.77
N VAL A 107 -5.62 0.99 -0.18
CA VAL A 107 -4.80 0.72 1.02
C VAL A 107 -5.68 0.34 2.20
N LEU A 108 -6.78 1.07 2.40
CA LEU A 108 -7.72 0.79 3.49
C LEU A 108 -8.39 -0.60 3.37
N GLN A 109 -8.55 -1.12 2.15
CA GLN A 109 -9.04 -2.49 1.93
C GLN A 109 -8.11 -3.57 2.48
N GLU A 110 -6.80 -3.31 2.53
CA GLU A 110 -5.79 -4.29 2.95
C GLU A 110 -5.49 -4.22 4.46
N VAL A 111 -6.05 -3.21 5.18
CA VAL A 111 -5.75 -2.97 6.60
C VAL A 111 -7.02 -3.08 7.46
N PRO A 112 -6.99 -3.84 8.58
CA PRO A 112 -8.10 -3.88 9.52
C PRO A 112 -8.42 -2.50 10.09
N ASN A 113 -9.72 -2.18 10.25
CA ASN A 113 -10.18 -0.89 10.73
C ASN A 113 -9.65 -0.52 12.13
N THR A 114 -9.31 -1.52 12.96
CA THR A 114 -8.67 -1.32 14.27
C THR A 114 -7.33 -0.60 14.18
N ASN A 115 -6.63 -0.77 13.07
CA ASN A 115 -5.31 -0.18 12.81
C ASN A 115 -5.40 1.17 12.06
N ILE A 116 -6.60 1.57 11.65
CA ILE A 116 -6.80 2.81 10.90
C ILE A 116 -7.21 3.95 11.83
N ARG A 117 -6.67 5.14 11.56
CA ARG A 117 -7.03 6.40 12.19
C ARG A 117 -7.35 7.43 11.12
N LYS A 118 -8.49 8.10 11.25
CA LYS A 118 -8.86 9.20 10.36
C LYS A 118 -8.41 10.51 10.99
N LEU A 119 -7.62 11.27 10.24
CA LEU A 119 -7.30 12.64 10.57
C LEU A 119 -8.46 13.53 10.10
N LYS A 120 -8.94 14.40 10.98
CA LYS A 120 -9.92 15.45 10.66
C LYS A 120 -9.32 16.77 11.04
N TYR A 121 -9.53 17.77 10.20
CA TYR A 121 -9.17 19.15 10.48
C TYR A 121 -10.42 20.02 10.40
N ASP A 122 -10.65 20.77 11.46
CA ASP A 122 -11.73 21.76 11.52
C ASP A 122 -11.14 23.13 11.15
N PHE A 123 -11.62 23.68 10.03
CA PHE A 123 -11.12 24.97 9.52
C PHE A 123 -11.67 26.15 10.30
N GLU A 124 -12.76 26.01 11.05
CA GLU A 124 -13.33 27.09 11.86
C GLU A 124 -12.61 27.23 13.19
N SER A 125 -12.37 26.11 13.88
CA SER A 125 -11.63 26.08 15.16
C SER A 125 -10.11 26.02 14.99
N HIS A 126 -9.59 25.74 13.79
CA HIS A 126 -8.18 25.46 13.50
C HIS A 126 -7.62 24.28 14.30
N GLU A 127 -8.46 23.30 14.63
CA GLU A 127 -8.07 22.15 15.42
C GLU A 127 -8.01 20.87 14.58
N GLY A 128 -6.96 20.08 14.80
CA GLY A 128 -6.79 18.72 14.26
C GLY A 128 -7.26 17.67 15.26
N SER A 129 -7.97 16.64 14.79
CA SER A 129 -8.39 15.53 15.63
C SER A 129 -8.11 14.19 14.98
N ILE A 130 -7.88 13.16 15.80
CA ILE A 130 -7.65 11.78 15.37
C ILE A 130 -8.83 10.92 15.81
N VAL A 131 -9.51 10.29 14.86
CA VAL A 131 -10.72 9.50 15.11
C VAL A 131 -10.49 8.05 14.75
N LYS A 132 -10.92 7.12 15.60
CA LYS A 132 -10.98 5.69 15.28
C LYS A 132 -12.11 5.43 14.29
N LEU A 133 -11.90 4.54 13.35
CA LEU A 133 -12.96 4.11 12.45
C LEU A 133 -13.89 3.10 13.14
N SER A 134 -15.21 3.35 13.04
CA SER A 134 -16.26 2.41 13.45
C SER A 134 -16.63 1.42 12.36
N SER A 135 -16.49 1.83 11.10
CA SER A 135 -16.87 1.03 9.93
C SER A 135 -15.75 0.06 9.55
N LYS A 136 -16.13 -1.12 9.05
CA LYS A 136 -15.17 -2.07 8.47
C LYS A 136 -14.56 -1.49 7.20
N THR A 137 -13.31 -1.84 6.95
CA THR A 137 -12.56 -1.46 5.74
C THR A 137 -11.98 -2.67 5.04
N TYR A 138 -11.51 -3.63 5.82
CA TYR A 138 -10.86 -4.83 5.31
C TYR A 138 -11.80 -5.65 4.41
N GLY A 139 -11.44 -5.78 3.13
CA GLY A 139 -12.23 -6.51 2.15
C GLY A 139 -13.50 -5.81 1.65
N GLU A 140 -13.79 -4.58 2.10
CA GLU A 140 -14.95 -3.82 1.65
C GLU A 140 -14.78 -3.25 0.24
N SER A 141 -15.88 -2.84 -0.40
CA SER A 141 -15.80 -2.22 -1.72
C SER A 141 -15.15 -0.84 -1.66
N ILE A 142 -14.42 -0.49 -2.70
CA ILE A 142 -13.78 0.85 -2.83
C ILE A 142 -14.83 1.96 -2.74
N SER A 143 -16.01 1.76 -3.34
CA SER A 143 -17.11 2.72 -3.30
C SER A 143 -17.57 2.95 -1.86
N PHE A 144 -17.80 1.88 -1.10
CA PHE A 144 -18.20 1.98 0.30
C PHE A 144 -17.17 2.74 1.15
N ILE A 145 -15.88 2.45 0.95
CA ILE A 145 -14.80 3.11 1.69
C ILE A 145 -14.76 4.60 1.33
N ASN A 146 -14.86 4.94 0.04
CA ASN A 146 -14.86 6.32 -0.43
C ASN A 146 -16.02 7.11 0.17
N ASP A 147 -17.23 6.57 0.12
CA ASP A 147 -18.42 7.24 0.63
C ASP A 147 -18.37 7.40 2.16
N THR A 148 -18.00 6.32 2.87
CA THR A 148 -18.08 6.29 4.34
C THR A 148 -16.91 7.00 5.00
N ILE A 149 -15.70 6.84 4.46
CA ILE A 149 -14.48 7.33 5.11
C ILE A 149 -14.04 8.66 4.55
N PHE A 150 -13.99 8.78 3.20
CA PHE A 150 -13.52 10.01 2.56
C PHE A 150 -14.64 11.03 2.30
N GLY A 151 -15.91 10.61 2.42
CA GLY A 151 -17.06 11.51 2.24
C GLY A 151 -17.23 12.00 0.80
N THR A 152 -16.78 11.19 -0.16
CA THR A 152 -16.98 11.47 -1.59
C THR A 152 -18.45 11.22 -1.95
N ASP A 153 -19.29 12.22 -1.74
CA ASP A 153 -20.69 12.18 -2.16
C ASP A 153 -20.75 12.21 -3.69
N LEU A 154 -21.13 11.09 -4.29
CA LEU A 154 -21.32 10.95 -5.74
C LEU A 154 -22.27 12.03 -6.30
N ARG A 155 -23.21 12.56 -5.45
CA ARG A 155 -24.11 13.64 -5.82
C ARG A 155 -23.41 14.95 -6.17
N ASN A 156 -22.18 15.13 -5.74
CA ASN A 156 -21.36 16.31 -6.05
C ASN A 156 -20.43 16.10 -7.26
N THR A 157 -20.49 14.94 -7.93
CA THR A 157 -19.68 14.70 -9.13
C THR A 157 -20.29 15.34 -10.37
N GLY A 158 -19.44 15.76 -11.32
CA GLY A 158 -19.89 16.32 -12.59
C GLY A 158 -20.82 15.38 -13.37
N PHE A 159 -20.60 14.06 -13.26
CA PHE A 159 -21.45 13.04 -13.87
C PHE A 159 -22.89 13.07 -13.31
N TYR A 160 -23.06 13.21 -12.02
CA TYR A 160 -24.39 13.27 -11.38
C TYR A 160 -25.16 14.55 -11.79
N LYS A 161 -24.46 15.71 -11.91
CA LYS A 161 -25.05 16.94 -12.45
C LYS A 161 -25.55 16.76 -13.87
N VAL A 162 -24.74 16.13 -14.73
CA VAL A 162 -25.16 15.84 -16.12
C VAL A 162 -26.37 14.90 -16.19
N LEU A 163 -26.49 13.94 -15.26
CA LEU A 163 -27.67 13.09 -15.18
C LEU A 163 -28.91 13.85 -14.72
N GLN A 164 -28.77 14.70 -13.70
CA GLN A 164 -29.89 15.57 -13.25
C GLN A 164 -30.41 16.49 -14.35
N ASP A 165 -29.50 17.11 -15.11
CA ASP A 165 -29.85 18.02 -16.22
C ASP A 165 -30.53 17.29 -17.40
N LYS A 166 -30.40 15.95 -17.50
CA LYS A 166 -31.03 15.16 -18.57
C LYS A 166 -32.35 14.49 -18.15
N ILE A 167 -32.64 14.41 -16.87
CA ILE A 167 -33.82 13.73 -16.31
C ILE A 167 -34.89 14.76 -15.85
N GLY A 168 -34.47 16.02 -15.59
CA GLY A 168 -35.35 17.13 -15.31
C GLY A 168 -35.76 17.87 -16.56
#